data_517469a06f9429915f3587270935036d
#
_entry.id   517469a06f9429915f3587270935036d
#
_cell.length_a   1.000
_cell.length_b   1.000
_cell.length_c   1.000
_cell.angle_alpha   90.00
_cell.angle_beta   90.00
_cell.angle_gamma   90.00
#
_symmetry.space_group_name_H-M   'P 1'
#
loop_
_entity.id
_entity.type
_entity.pdbx_description
1 polymer ?
#
loop_
_entity_poly.entity_id
_entity_poly.type
_entity_poly.pdbx_seq_one_letter_code
_entity_poly.pdbx_strand_id
1 'polypeptide(L)'
;ALGLFPLTDQLHYEEADSKLIDTADYNESDFWKLVRSQYNLHPDFINLESGYYNIIPKPTLAKQIEHIKRINLEGSFYMRNNRFKDKAMVTDQLSKLVNCPSQNLIITRNATESLDLVISGFPWEKGDEAIYALQDYGSMQDMFEQISKRHNVVLKKVSIPNHPLNDEEIVSIYKSQITAKTKLIMVSHMINITGQILPIKKICLMAKNYGVKVLVDGAHCVGHFDFKIDDLGCDYYGSSLHKWLATPLGAGLLYVDSKHIPNIWPLIADHEKNPTK
;
A
#
# COMPACT_ATOMS: atom_id res chain seq x y z
N ALA A 1 -22.59 -19.34 19.66
CA ALA A 1 -21.71 -20.47 19.94
C ALA A 1 -20.54 -20.41 18.98
N LEU A 2 -19.39 -19.92 19.44
CA LEU A 2 -18.11 -19.99 18.71
C LEU A 2 -17.66 -21.45 18.78
N GLY A 3 -17.72 -22.16 17.65
CA GLY A 3 -17.16 -23.49 17.53
C GLY A 3 -15.66 -23.45 17.72
N LEU A 4 -15.18 -24.02 18.80
CA LEU A 4 -13.78 -24.33 19.02
C LEU A 4 -13.41 -25.45 18.04
N PHE A 5 -12.71 -25.13 16.97
CA PHE A 5 -11.99 -26.13 16.18
C PHE A 5 -10.87 -26.71 17.04
N PRO A 6 -10.72 -28.02 17.16
CA PRO A 6 -9.59 -28.59 17.87
C PRO A 6 -8.31 -28.28 17.08
N LEU A 7 -7.46 -27.45 17.67
CA LEU A 7 -6.08 -27.23 17.22
C LEU A 7 -5.26 -28.49 17.57
N THR A 8 -5.36 -29.53 16.77
CA THR A 8 -4.64 -30.80 17.00
C THR A 8 -3.47 -31.02 16.06
N ASP A 9 -3.06 -30.05 15.28
CA ASP A 9 -1.75 -30.10 14.65
C ASP A 9 -0.81 -29.10 15.33
N GLN A 10 0.08 -29.60 16.16
CA GLN A 10 1.22 -28.88 16.68
C GLN A 10 2.12 -28.53 15.49
N LEU A 11 1.89 -27.37 14.88
CA LEU A 11 2.87 -26.75 14.01
C LEU A 11 4.09 -26.44 14.90
N HIS A 12 5.13 -27.26 14.80
CA HIS A 12 6.42 -26.98 15.43
C HIS A 12 7.01 -25.74 14.75
N TYR A 13 6.89 -24.59 15.39
CA TYR A 13 7.62 -23.39 15.00
C TYR A 13 9.02 -23.52 15.58
N GLU A 14 10.03 -23.77 14.73
CA GLU A 14 11.42 -23.65 15.12
C GLU A 14 11.75 -22.20 15.49
N GLU A 15 12.40 -21.99 16.63
CA GLU A 15 12.93 -20.67 17.00
C GLU A 15 13.98 -20.24 15.97
N ALA A 16 13.82 -19.02 15.46
CA ALA A 16 14.76 -18.47 14.50
C ALA A 16 15.96 -17.83 15.21
N ASP A 17 17.15 -18.17 14.76
CA ASP A 17 18.37 -17.45 15.12
C ASP A 17 18.32 -16.05 14.47
N SER A 18 18.26 -14.99 15.29
CA SER A 18 18.02 -13.61 14.85
C SER A 18 19.25 -12.91 14.27
N LYS A 19 20.29 -13.64 13.89
CA LYS A 19 21.47 -13.05 13.25
C LYS A 19 21.11 -12.52 11.88
N LEU A 20 21.43 -11.23 11.62
CA LEU A 20 21.42 -10.68 10.28
C LEU A 20 22.33 -11.53 9.37
N ILE A 21 21.77 -11.98 8.26
CA ILE A 21 22.51 -12.79 7.28
C ILE A 21 23.44 -11.83 6.54
N ASP A 22 24.75 -11.99 6.73
CA ASP A 22 25.73 -11.38 5.84
C ASP A 22 25.77 -12.17 4.54
N THR A 23 25.34 -11.56 3.45
CA THR A 23 25.19 -12.22 2.15
C THR A 23 26.47 -12.24 1.33
N ALA A 24 27.56 -11.59 1.81
CA ALA A 24 28.81 -11.42 1.05
C ALA A 24 29.58 -12.71 0.83
N ASP A 25 29.39 -13.73 1.66
CA ASP A 25 30.18 -14.97 1.69
C ASP A 25 29.50 -16.21 1.06
N TYR A 26 28.29 -16.05 0.49
CA TYR A 26 27.53 -17.19 -0.04
C TYR A 26 27.59 -17.27 -1.57
N ASN A 27 27.80 -18.49 -2.10
CA ASN A 27 27.50 -18.73 -3.51
C ASN A 27 25.96 -18.71 -3.72
N GLU A 28 25.50 -18.54 -4.96
CA GLU A 28 24.08 -18.37 -5.29
C GLU A 28 23.19 -19.52 -4.77
N SER A 29 23.64 -20.77 -4.88
CA SER A 29 22.87 -21.93 -4.41
C SER A 29 22.70 -21.95 -2.89
N ASP A 30 23.75 -21.62 -2.15
CA ASP A 30 23.71 -21.64 -0.67
C ASP A 30 22.96 -20.43 -0.14
N PHE A 31 23.05 -19.29 -0.82
CA PHE A 31 22.21 -18.12 -0.54
C PHE A 31 20.71 -18.49 -0.60
N TRP A 32 20.26 -19.10 -1.68
CA TRP A 32 18.84 -19.46 -1.81
C TRP A 32 18.39 -20.55 -0.83
N LYS A 33 19.26 -21.49 -0.46
CA LYS A 33 18.98 -22.46 0.62
C LYS A 33 18.80 -21.75 1.96
N LEU A 34 19.68 -20.78 2.24
CA LEU A 34 19.59 -19.96 3.45
C LEU A 34 18.31 -19.14 3.48
N VAL A 35 17.96 -18.42 2.39
CA VAL A 35 16.69 -17.69 2.27
C VAL A 35 15.51 -18.61 2.52
N ARG A 36 15.48 -19.79 1.86
CA ARG A 36 14.41 -20.78 2.04
C ARG A 36 14.29 -21.24 3.50
N SER A 37 15.39 -21.42 4.20
CA SER A 37 15.41 -21.85 5.61
C SER A 37 14.76 -20.82 6.55
N GLN A 38 14.68 -19.56 6.13
CA GLN A 38 14.06 -18.49 6.91
C GLN A 38 12.53 -18.52 6.89
N TYR A 39 11.91 -19.43 6.15
CA TYR A 39 10.45 -19.53 6.04
C TYR A 39 9.95 -20.90 6.51
N ASN A 40 8.77 -20.91 7.14
CA ASN A 40 8.01 -22.13 7.40
C ASN A 40 7.13 -22.39 6.18
N LEU A 41 7.58 -23.29 5.31
CA LEU A 41 6.87 -23.64 4.09
C LEU A 41 5.97 -24.85 4.33
N HIS A 42 4.77 -24.84 3.74
CA HIS A 42 3.87 -25.97 3.81
C HIS A 42 4.47 -27.18 3.05
N PRO A 43 4.40 -28.41 3.61
CA PRO A 43 5.00 -29.59 2.98
C PRO A 43 4.25 -30.06 1.71
N ASP A 44 2.93 -29.86 1.63
CA ASP A 44 2.08 -30.48 0.61
C ASP A 44 1.84 -29.60 -0.61
N PHE A 45 2.23 -28.31 -0.59
CA PHE A 45 2.09 -27.42 -1.73
C PHE A 45 3.20 -26.36 -1.81
N ILE A 46 3.42 -25.86 -3.01
CA ILE A 46 4.34 -24.75 -3.27
C ILE A 46 3.49 -23.47 -3.38
N ASN A 47 3.71 -22.52 -2.45
CA ASN A 47 3.09 -21.22 -2.54
C ASN A 47 3.81 -20.36 -3.59
N LEU A 48 3.13 -20.02 -4.67
CA LEU A 48 3.61 -19.13 -5.72
C LEU A 48 2.91 -17.77 -5.71
N GLU A 49 2.01 -17.54 -4.74
CA GLU A 49 1.25 -16.31 -4.67
C GLU A 49 1.60 -15.49 -3.43
N SER A 50 2.35 -14.39 -3.64
CA SER A 50 2.61 -13.36 -2.62
C SER A 50 1.79 -12.09 -2.84
N GLY A 51 1.05 -12.04 -3.93
CA GLY A 51 0.26 -10.88 -4.33
C GLY A 51 -1.04 -10.69 -3.55
N TYR A 52 -1.53 -11.72 -2.84
CA TYR A 52 -2.68 -11.60 -1.94
C TYR A 52 -2.21 -11.49 -0.49
N TYR A 53 -1.52 -12.54 0.02
CA TYR A 53 -0.83 -12.57 1.31
C TYR A 53 0.52 -13.24 1.15
N ASN A 54 1.56 -12.65 1.75
CA ASN A 54 2.87 -13.30 1.77
C ASN A 54 3.10 -14.06 3.08
N ILE A 55 3.90 -15.13 2.99
CA ILE A 55 4.44 -15.82 4.16
C ILE A 55 5.54 -14.93 4.73
N ILE A 56 5.47 -14.63 6.03
CA ILE A 56 6.49 -13.81 6.69
C ILE A 56 7.69 -14.68 7.14
N PRO A 57 8.92 -14.12 7.14
CA PRO A 57 10.10 -14.84 7.63
C PRO A 57 9.97 -15.22 9.12
N LYS A 58 10.60 -16.34 9.53
CA LYS A 58 10.65 -16.80 10.92
C LYS A 58 11.06 -15.69 11.90
N PRO A 59 12.14 -14.90 11.66
CA PRO A 59 12.52 -13.80 12.56
C PRO A 59 11.42 -12.74 12.71
N THR A 60 10.75 -12.40 11.61
CA THR A 60 9.64 -11.42 11.63
C THR A 60 8.46 -11.97 12.43
N LEU A 61 8.10 -13.24 12.24
CA LEU A 61 7.03 -13.91 13.00
C LEU A 61 7.36 -13.96 14.49
N ALA A 62 8.58 -14.36 14.84
CA ALA A 62 9.02 -14.41 16.23
C ALA A 62 8.94 -13.04 16.91
N LYS A 63 9.38 -12.00 16.21
CA LYS A 63 9.31 -10.62 16.71
C LYS A 63 7.89 -10.11 16.86
N GLN A 64 7.00 -10.44 15.93
CA GLN A 64 5.57 -10.14 16.04
C GLN A 64 4.96 -10.79 17.29
N ILE A 65 5.25 -12.08 17.53
CA ILE A 65 4.74 -12.81 18.70
C ILE A 65 5.26 -12.17 19.99
N GLU A 66 6.55 -11.79 20.04
CA GLU A 66 7.14 -11.07 21.17
C GLU A 66 6.39 -9.76 21.48
N HIS A 67 6.13 -8.94 20.45
CA HIS A 67 5.39 -7.69 20.61
C HIS A 67 3.94 -7.92 21.06
N ILE A 68 3.26 -8.94 20.54
CA ILE A 68 1.91 -9.29 20.97
C ILE A 68 1.92 -9.66 22.46
N LYS A 69 2.85 -10.53 22.91
CA LYS A 69 3.00 -10.92 24.31
C LYS A 69 3.28 -9.71 25.20
N ARG A 70 4.18 -8.83 24.77
CA ARG A 70 4.53 -7.61 25.50
C ARG A 70 3.34 -6.67 25.66
N ILE A 71 2.62 -6.37 24.58
CA ILE A 71 1.45 -5.51 24.62
C ILE A 71 0.35 -6.12 25.49
N ASN A 72 0.16 -7.44 25.43
CA ASN A 72 -0.81 -8.13 26.29
C ASN A 72 -0.42 -8.11 27.79
N LEU A 73 0.87 -8.11 28.10
CA LEU A 73 1.37 -8.03 29.47
C LEU A 73 1.30 -6.60 30.03
N GLU A 74 1.76 -5.61 29.26
CA GLU A 74 1.91 -4.23 29.72
C GLU A 74 0.63 -3.37 29.44
N GLY A 75 -0.20 -3.77 28.50
CA GLY A 75 -1.50 -3.16 28.19
C GLY A 75 -1.44 -1.65 27.94
N SER A 76 -2.31 -0.93 28.64
CA SER A 76 -2.43 0.53 28.50
C SER A 76 -1.16 1.28 28.91
N PHE A 77 -0.35 0.73 29.80
CA PHE A 77 0.92 1.35 30.19
C PHE A 77 1.87 1.44 28.99
N TYR A 78 2.07 0.32 28.28
CA TYR A 78 2.88 0.32 27.06
C TYR A 78 2.35 1.30 26.02
N MET A 79 1.05 1.20 25.70
CA MET A 79 0.44 1.99 24.64
C MET A 79 0.49 3.49 24.90
N ARG A 80 0.30 3.92 26.15
CA ARG A 80 0.38 5.35 26.50
C ARG A 80 1.79 5.91 26.39
N ASN A 81 2.80 5.12 26.73
CA ASN A 81 4.19 5.59 26.80
C ASN A 81 4.97 5.40 25.49
N ASN A 82 4.62 4.41 24.65
CA ASN A 82 5.47 3.99 23.55
C ASN A 82 4.83 4.14 22.16
N ARG A 83 3.49 4.07 22.01
CA ARG A 83 2.84 3.97 20.69
C ARG A 83 3.28 5.05 19.68
N PHE A 84 3.42 6.30 20.13
CA PHE A 84 3.80 7.39 19.22
C PHE A 84 5.26 7.29 18.80
N LYS A 85 6.15 6.91 19.75
CA LYS A 85 7.56 6.67 19.46
C LYS A 85 7.73 5.51 18.47
N ASP A 86 7.02 4.42 18.69
CA ASP A 86 7.08 3.24 17.82
C ASP A 86 6.55 3.56 16.41
N LYS A 87 5.41 4.28 16.34
CA LYS A 87 4.89 4.75 15.05
C LYS A 87 5.90 5.64 14.32
N ALA A 88 6.48 6.62 14.99
CA ALA A 88 7.47 7.51 14.38
C ALA A 88 8.69 6.74 13.86
N MET A 89 9.19 5.77 14.63
CA MET A 89 10.30 4.91 14.23
C MET A 89 9.97 4.09 12.97
N VAL A 90 8.81 3.46 12.93
CA VAL A 90 8.37 2.67 11.76
C VAL A 90 8.15 3.57 10.55
N THR A 91 7.53 4.75 10.75
CA THR A 91 7.32 5.71 9.66
C THR A 91 8.65 6.22 9.09
N ASP A 92 9.64 6.48 9.94
CA ASP A 92 10.99 6.89 9.50
C ASP A 92 11.68 5.79 8.68
N GLN A 93 11.58 4.52 9.10
CA GLN A 93 12.14 3.41 8.31
C GLN A 93 11.43 3.23 6.96
N LEU A 94 10.11 3.30 6.95
CA LEU A 94 9.33 3.22 5.71
C LEU A 94 9.64 4.40 4.77
N SER A 95 9.80 5.61 5.31
CA SER A 95 10.13 6.79 4.52
C SER A 95 11.47 6.67 3.80
N LYS A 96 12.46 6.05 4.45
CA LYS A 96 13.75 5.73 3.83
C LYS A 96 13.61 4.67 2.73
N LEU A 97 12.81 3.63 2.99
CA LEU A 97 12.58 2.55 2.03
C LEU A 97 11.94 3.04 0.73
N VAL A 98 10.92 3.91 0.83
CA VAL A 98 10.17 4.40 -0.33
C VAL A 98 10.60 5.79 -0.79
N ASN A 99 11.63 6.36 -0.16
CA ASN A 99 12.22 7.67 -0.43
C ASN A 99 11.18 8.78 -0.53
N CYS A 100 10.62 9.16 0.63
CA CYS A 100 9.76 10.33 0.77
C CYS A 100 9.86 10.91 2.18
N PRO A 101 9.42 12.15 2.44
CA PRO A 101 9.41 12.73 3.77
C PRO A 101 8.51 11.93 4.74
N SER A 102 9.03 11.62 5.94
CA SER A 102 8.30 10.79 6.92
C SER A 102 6.99 11.43 7.39
N GLN A 103 6.92 12.76 7.45
CA GLN A 103 5.70 13.50 7.80
C GLN A 103 4.58 13.37 6.73
N ASN A 104 4.90 12.89 5.55
CA ASN A 104 3.95 12.65 4.46
C ASN A 104 3.41 11.20 4.46
N LEU A 105 3.90 10.34 5.39
CA LEU A 105 3.49 8.94 5.49
C LEU A 105 2.56 8.70 6.66
N ILE A 106 1.55 7.88 6.41
CA ILE A 106 0.62 7.36 7.41
C ILE A 106 0.66 5.82 7.33
N ILE A 107 0.76 5.16 8.49
CA ILE A 107 0.63 3.71 8.58
C ILE A 107 -0.85 3.36 8.58
N THR A 108 -1.26 2.53 7.65
CA THR A 108 -2.62 2.01 7.47
C THR A 108 -2.63 0.49 7.62
N ARG A 109 -3.79 -0.14 7.46
CA ARG A 109 -3.92 -1.60 7.51
C ARG A 109 -3.65 -2.29 6.16
N ASN A 110 -3.88 -1.60 5.07
CA ASN A 110 -3.69 -2.10 3.70
C ASN A 110 -3.84 -0.98 2.66
N ALA A 111 -3.59 -1.29 1.38
CA ALA A 111 -3.79 -0.35 0.28
C ALA A 111 -5.25 0.09 0.15
N THR A 112 -6.22 -0.80 0.35
CA THR A 112 -7.65 -0.46 0.24
C THR A 112 -8.00 0.66 1.21
N GLU A 113 -7.63 0.55 2.49
CA GLU A 113 -7.84 1.64 3.46
C GLU A 113 -7.12 2.92 3.04
N SER A 114 -5.87 2.80 2.56
CA SER A 114 -5.08 3.96 2.13
C SER A 114 -5.75 4.74 0.99
N LEU A 115 -6.24 4.02 0.00
CA LEU A 115 -6.87 4.60 -1.18
C LEU A 115 -8.28 5.13 -0.85
N ASP A 116 -9.04 4.39 -0.04
CA ASP A 116 -10.37 4.78 0.42
C ASP A 116 -10.32 6.06 1.26
N LEU A 117 -9.29 6.24 2.09
CA LEU A 117 -9.05 7.48 2.84
C LEU A 117 -8.95 8.70 1.90
N VAL A 118 -8.25 8.54 0.79
CA VAL A 118 -8.11 9.62 -0.20
C VAL A 118 -9.41 9.79 -0.98
N ILE A 119 -9.97 8.71 -1.54
CA ILE A 119 -11.17 8.79 -2.39
C ILE A 119 -12.37 9.33 -1.61
N SER A 120 -12.58 8.88 -0.36
CA SER A 120 -13.70 9.36 0.46
C SER A 120 -13.46 10.74 1.07
N GLY A 121 -12.20 11.05 1.40
CA GLY A 121 -11.81 12.32 1.99
C GLY A 121 -11.59 13.47 0.98
N PHE A 122 -11.58 13.17 -0.31
CA PHE A 122 -11.40 14.17 -1.35
C PHE A 122 -12.57 15.17 -1.36
N PRO A 123 -12.33 16.48 -1.55
CA PRO A 123 -13.37 17.51 -1.49
C PRO A 123 -14.20 17.54 -2.79
N TRP A 124 -14.97 16.48 -3.01
CA TRP A 124 -15.82 16.34 -4.20
C TRP A 124 -16.95 17.35 -4.24
N GLU A 125 -17.13 17.93 -5.42
CA GLU A 125 -18.29 18.75 -5.76
C GLU A 125 -19.18 18.01 -6.80
N LYS A 126 -20.46 18.37 -6.84
CA LYS A 126 -21.38 17.80 -7.83
C LYS A 126 -20.92 18.09 -9.25
N GLY A 127 -20.72 17.04 -10.03
CA GLY A 127 -20.31 17.12 -11.42
C GLY A 127 -18.79 17.11 -11.62
N ASP A 128 -18.00 17.01 -10.55
CA ASP A 128 -16.58 16.68 -10.66
C ASP A 128 -16.39 15.32 -11.34
N GLU A 129 -15.25 15.13 -11.98
CA GLU A 129 -14.95 13.91 -12.70
C GLU A 129 -13.76 13.19 -12.09
N ALA A 130 -13.88 11.86 -11.99
CA ALA A 130 -12.79 10.94 -11.64
C ALA A 130 -12.50 9.99 -12.80
N ILE A 131 -11.22 9.76 -13.08
CA ILE A 131 -10.76 8.83 -14.12
C ILE A 131 -10.07 7.64 -13.44
N TYR A 132 -10.40 6.41 -13.85
CA TYR A 132 -9.73 5.19 -13.44
C TYR A 132 -9.83 4.12 -14.54
N ALA A 133 -9.06 3.02 -14.41
CA ALA A 133 -9.01 1.99 -15.43
C ALA A 133 -9.96 0.82 -15.11
N LEU A 134 -10.42 0.13 -16.14
CA LEU A 134 -11.18 -1.13 -16.02
C LEU A 134 -10.33 -2.23 -15.36
N GLN A 135 -9.02 -2.14 -15.47
CA GLN A 135 -8.05 -3.06 -14.88
C GLN A 135 -7.70 -2.74 -13.42
N ASP A 136 -8.17 -1.62 -12.87
CA ASP A 136 -7.95 -1.29 -11.48
C ASP A 136 -8.70 -2.23 -10.55
N TYR A 137 -8.20 -2.36 -9.32
CA TYR A 137 -8.74 -3.30 -8.33
C TYR A 137 -10.22 -3.05 -8.04
N GLY A 138 -11.02 -4.12 -8.03
CA GLY A 138 -12.48 -4.03 -7.95
C GLY A 138 -13.00 -3.21 -6.77
N SER A 139 -12.41 -3.37 -5.58
CA SER A 139 -12.83 -2.59 -4.40
C SER A 139 -12.65 -1.07 -4.61
N MET A 140 -11.65 -0.65 -5.39
CA MET A 140 -11.46 0.77 -5.71
C MET A 140 -12.51 1.25 -6.71
N GLN A 141 -12.86 0.43 -7.69
CA GLN A 141 -13.96 0.73 -8.60
C GLN A 141 -15.27 0.89 -7.83
N ASP A 142 -15.56 -0.02 -6.88
CA ASP A 142 -16.75 0.05 -6.01
C ASP A 142 -16.73 1.32 -5.14
N MET A 143 -15.56 1.75 -4.66
CA MET A 143 -15.43 2.98 -3.89
C MET A 143 -15.76 4.22 -4.74
N PHE A 144 -15.29 4.29 -5.98
CA PHE A 144 -15.67 5.36 -6.91
C PHE A 144 -17.18 5.33 -7.23
N GLU A 145 -17.77 4.15 -7.42
CA GLU A 145 -19.24 4.04 -7.60
C GLU A 145 -20.00 4.55 -6.35
N GLN A 146 -19.48 4.30 -5.15
CA GLN A 146 -20.05 4.84 -3.92
C GLN A 146 -19.99 6.38 -3.90
N ILE A 147 -18.82 6.97 -4.23
CA ILE A 147 -18.64 8.43 -4.29
C ILE A 147 -19.52 9.06 -5.36
N SER A 148 -19.65 8.42 -6.52
CA SER A 148 -20.57 8.85 -7.56
C SER A 148 -22.00 8.98 -7.04
N LYS A 149 -22.49 7.95 -6.33
CA LYS A 149 -23.85 7.96 -5.75
C LYS A 149 -24.03 8.98 -4.64
N ARG A 150 -22.99 9.21 -3.81
CA ARG A 150 -23.06 10.13 -2.65
C ARG A 150 -22.89 11.59 -3.03
N HIS A 151 -22.00 11.88 -3.97
CA HIS A 151 -21.58 13.25 -4.31
C HIS A 151 -21.91 13.66 -5.74
N ASN A 152 -22.54 12.78 -6.54
CA ASN A 152 -22.83 13.01 -7.96
C ASN A 152 -21.55 13.27 -8.79
N VAL A 153 -20.47 12.58 -8.47
CA VAL A 153 -19.22 12.58 -9.25
C VAL A 153 -19.42 11.77 -10.53
N VAL A 154 -18.91 12.26 -11.63
CA VAL A 154 -18.96 11.58 -12.94
C VAL A 154 -17.75 10.69 -13.08
N LEU A 155 -17.98 9.39 -13.32
CA LEU A 155 -16.93 8.38 -13.46
C LEU A 155 -16.56 8.18 -14.92
N LYS A 156 -15.27 8.23 -15.22
CA LYS A 156 -14.70 7.95 -16.53
C LYS A 156 -13.79 6.75 -16.46
N LYS A 157 -14.17 5.67 -17.15
CA LYS A 157 -13.43 4.43 -17.18
C LYS A 157 -12.59 4.36 -18.45
N VAL A 158 -11.29 4.16 -18.29
CA VAL A 158 -10.37 3.88 -19.40
C VAL A 158 -10.02 2.40 -19.46
N SER A 159 -9.53 1.94 -20.59
CA SER A 159 -9.01 0.57 -20.74
C SER A 159 -7.55 0.60 -21.12
N ILE A 160 -6.72 -0.09 -20.35
CA ILE A 160 -5.28 -0.18 -20.60
C ILE A 160 -5.01 -1.42 -21.46
N PRO A 161 -4.36 -1.29 -22.62
CA PRO A 161 -4.02 -2.44 -23.45
C PRO A 161 -2.96 -3.31 -22.76
N ASN A 162 -3.08 -4.64 -22.91
CA ASN A 162 -2.10 -5.58 -22.35
C ASN A 162 -0.72 -5.43 -23.00
N HIS A 163 -0.67 -4.99 -24.24
CA HIS A 163 0.55 -4.79 -25.01
C HIS A 163 0.55 -3.40 -25.66
N PRO A 164 0.81 -2.33 -24.87
CA PRO A 164 0.90 -0.99 -25.43
C PRO A 164 2.15 -0.87 -26.31
N LEU A 165 2.08 -0.02 -27.31
CA LEU A 165 3.21 0.28 -28.20
C LEU A 165 4.35 0.94 -27.42
N ASN A 166 4.01 1.81 -26.49
CA ASN A 166 4.95 2.54 -25.63
C ASN A 166 4.19 3.20 -24.46
N ASP A 167 4.92 3.88 -23.57
CA ASP A 167 4.35 4.59 -22.44
C ASP A 167 3.41 5.72 -22.84
N GLU A 168 3.70 6.39 -23.97
CA GLU A 168 2.94 7.53 -24.48
C GLU A 168 1.52 7.14 -24.87
N GLU A 169 1.32 5.91 -25.35
CA GLU A 169 -0.01 5.37 -25.60
C GLU A 169 -0.82 5.32 -24.30
N ILE A 170 -0.24 4.78 -23.23
CA ILE A 170 -0.91 4.72 -21.92
C ILE A 170 -1.23 6.14 -21.41
N VAL A 171 -0.28 7.06 -21.47
CA VAL A 171 -0.47 8.46 -21.08
C VAL A 171 -1.59 9.11 -21.89
N SER A 172 -1.65 8.85 -23.20
CA SER A 172 -2.67 9.43 -24.08
C SER A 172 -4.07 8.91 -23.77
N ILE A 173 -4.21 7.66 -23.34
CA ILE A 173 -5.49 7.07 -22.92
C ILE A 173 -6.08 7.88 -21.73
N TYR A 174 -5.31 8.11 -20.67
CA TYR A 174 -5.76 8.94 -19.53
C TYR A 174 -6.03 10.40 -19.97
N LYS A 175 -5.10 10.96 -20.74
CA LYS A 175 -5.19 12.35 -21.22
C LYS A 175 -6.47 12.61 -22.02
N SER A 176 -6.89 11.66 -22.86
CA SER A 176 -8.08 11.79 -23.73
C SER A 176 -9.39 11.98 -22.94
N GLN A 177 -9.42 11.58 -21.67
CA GLN A 177 -10.60 11.68 -20.81
C GLN A 177 -10.62 12.94 -19.93
N ILE A 178 -9.52 13.72 -19.91
CA ILE A 178 -9.43 14.93 -19.07
C ILE A 178 -10.30 16.05 -19.65
N THR A 179 -11.11 16.65 -18.80
CA THR A 179 -11.84 17.90 -19.06
C THR A 179 -11.58 18.92 -17.95
N ALA A 180 -12.15 20.10 -18.05
CA ALA A 180 -12.06 21.13 -17.00
C ALA A 180 -12.70 20.70 -15.66
N LYS A 181 -13.51 19.62 -15.66
CA LYS A 181 -14.18 19.10 -14.45
C LYS A 181 -13.40 17.92 -13.82
N THR A 182 -12.38 17.41 -14.49
CA THR A 182 -11.59 16.28 -13.97
C THR A 182 -10.76 16.75 -12.77
N LYS A 183 -10.89 16.06 -11.63
CA LYS A 183 -10.21 16.37 -10.37
C LYS A 183 -9.20 15.34 -9.96
N LEU A 184 -9.49 14.07 -10.18
CA LEU A 184 -8.67 12.96 -9.73
C LEU A 184 -8.51 11.90 -10.83
N ILE A 185 -7.29 11.43 -11.02
CA ILE A 185 -6.97 10.21 -11.74
C ILE A 185 -6.47 9.20 -10.72
N MET A 186 -7.09 8.01 -10.65
CA MET A 186 -6.47 6.87 -10.01
C MET A 186 -5.76 6.01 -11.05
N VAL A 187 -4.59 5.51 -10.70
CA VAL A 187 -3.77 4.67 -11.57
C VAL A 187 -3.06 3.59 -10.78
N SER A 188 -3.18 2.34 -11.20
CA SER A 188 -2.38 1.24 -10.65
C SER A 188 -0.92 1.39 -11.06
N HIS A 189 0.02 1.36 -10.11
CA HIS A 189 1.46 1.36 -10.43
C HIS A 189 1.86 0.02 -11.05
N MET A 190 1.32 -1.08 -10.52
CA MET A 190 1.34 -2.40 -11.15
C MET A 190 -0.08 -2.97 -11.16
N ILE A 191 -0.58 -3.32 -12.33
CA ILE A 191 -1.89 -3.94 -12.51
C ILE A 191 -1.83 -5.38 -11.96
N ASN A 192 -2.66 -5.70 -10.98
CA ASN A 192 -2.61 -6.99 -10.28
C ASN A 192 -2.91 -8.21 -11.17
N ILE A 193 -3.75 -8.07 -12.18
CA ILE A 193 -4.16 -9.18 -13.06
C ILE A 193 -3.18 -9.45 -14.20
N THR A 194 -2.34 -8.49 -14.57
CA THR A 194 -1.39 -8.61 -15.69
C THR A 194 0.07 -8.51 -15.27
N GLY A 195 0.37 -7.91 -14.12
CA GLY A 195 1.73 -7.58 -13.70
C GLY A 195 2.33 -6.40 -14.47
N GLN A 196 1.56 -5.70 -15.29
CA GLN A 196 2.03 -4.58 -16.08
C GLN A 196 2.34 -3.38 -15.20
N ILE A 197 3.57 -2.87 -15.28
CA ILE A 197 4.00 -1.65 -14.60
C ILE A 197 3.66 -0.44 -15.47
N LEU A 198 2.89 0.50 -14.96
CA LEU A 198 2.46 1.68 -15.68
C LEU A 198 3.44 2.86 -15.51
N PRO A 199 3.54 3.76 -16.49
CA PRO A 199 4.48 4.89 -16.50
C PRO A 199 4.00 6.04 -15.59
N ILE A 200 3.96 5.82 -14.27
CA ILE A 200 3.37 6.74 -13.27
C ILE A 200 3.93 8.15 -13.40
N LYS A 201 5.24 8.30 -13.48
CA LYS A 201 5.88 9.62 -13.60
C LYS A 201 5.37 10.43 -14.79
N LYS A 202 5.20 9.77 -15.95
CA LYS A 202 4.70 10.43 -17.16
C LYS A 202 3.23 10.79 -17.03
N ILE A 203 2.42 9.93 -16.40
CA ILE A 203 1.00 10.19 -16.11
C ILE A 203 0.87 11.36 -15.14
N CYS A 204 1.67 11.41 -14.08
CA CYS A 204 1.69 12.51 -13.11
C CYS A 204 2.08 13.84 -13.76
N LEU A 205 3.12 13.84 -14.58
CA LEU A 205 3.53 15.03 -15.34
C LEU A 205 2.43 15.52 -16.27
N MET A 206 1.78 14.62 -16.98
CA MET A 206 0.66 14.92 -17.85
C MET A 206 -0.49 15.52 -17.04
N ALA A 207 -0.95 14.87 -15.98
CA ALA A 207 -2.07 15.32 -15.13
C ALA A 207 -1.81 16.71 -14.51
N LYS A 208 -0.58 16.96 -14.07
CA LYS A 208 -0.15 18.25 -13.51
C LYS A 208 -0.39 19.42 -14.48
N ASN A 209 -0.18 19.22 -15.78
CA ASN A 209 -0.42 20.26 -16.80
C ASN A 209 -1.90 20.65 -16.94
N TYR A 210 -2.80 19.80 -16.42
CA TYR A 210 -4.25 20.04 -16.39
C TYR A 210 -4.77 20.38 -14.99
N GLY A 211 -3.89 20.47 -13.98
CA GLY A 211 -4.30 20.70 -12.59
C GLY A 211 -5.01 19.52 -11.92
N VAL A 212 -4.94 18.33 -12.53
CA VAL A 212 -5.59 17.09 -12.05
C VAL A 212 -4.66 16.38 -11.06
N LYS A 213 -5.24 15.87 -9.96
CA LYS A 213 -4.51 15.10 -8.95
C LYS A 213 -4.35 13.64 -9.36
N VAL A 214 -3.27 12.99 -8.90
CA VAL A 214 -3.01 11.59 -9.17
C VAL A 214 -2.91 10.80 -7.88
N LEU A 215 -3.81 9.83 -7.72
CA LEU A 215 -3.79 8.79 -6.68
C LEU A 215 -3.21 7.52 -7.29
N VAL A 216 -2.11 7.03 -6.71
CA VAL A 216 -1.44 5.83 -7.20
C VAL A 216 -1.76 4.64 -6.31
N ASP A 217 -2.31 3.60 -6.91
CA ASP A 217 -2.44 2.28 -6.28
C ASP A 217 -1.14 1.49 -6.45
N GLY A 218 -0.34 1.50 -5.39
CA GLY A 218 0.92 0.78 -5.29
C GLY A 218 0.83 -0.51 -4.50
N ALA A 219 -0.36 -1.13 -4.41
CA ALA A 219 -0.60 -2.33 -3.60
C ALA A 219 0.39 -3.47 -3.83
N HIS A 220 0.96 -3.56 -5.03
CA HIS A 220 1.88 -4.62 -5.44
C HIS A 220 3.35 -4.18 -5.59
N CYS A 221 3.72 -2.97 -5.16
CA CYS A 221 5.01 -2.40 -5.57
C CYS A 221 6.07 -2.41 -4.46
N VAL A 222 5.70 -2.02 -3.23
CA VAL A 222 6.67 -1.94 -2.12
C VAL A 222 7.19 -3.34 -1.76
N GLY A 223 8.51 -3.51 -1.85
CA GLY A 223 9.18 -4.80 -1.64
C GLY A 223 9.18 -5.72 -2.87
N HIS A 224 8.58 -5.31 -4.01
CA HIS A 224 8.53 -6.10 -5.23
C HIS A 224 9.59 -5.65 -6.25
N PHE A 225 9.74 -4.36 -6.44
CA PHE A 225 10.78 -3.74 -7.27
C PHE A 225 11.19 -2.39 -6.69
N ASP A 226 12.35 -1.89 -7.13
CA ASP A 226 12.89 -0.63 -6.64
C ASP A 226 12.21 0.57 -7.32
N PHE A 227 11.76 1.53 -6.50
CA PHE A 227 11.21 2.81 -6.94
C PHE A 227 11.27 3.81 -5.78
N LYS A 228 11.09 5.09 -6.10
CA LYS A 228 11.06 6.18 -5.13
C LYS A 228 9.78 6.99 -5.33
N ILE A 229 9.01 7.20 -4.27
CA ILE A 229 7.74 7.95 -4.35
C ILE A 229 7.99 9.39 -4.84
N ASP A 230 9.04 10.04 -4.33
CA ASP A 230 9.39 11.43 -4.74
C ASP A 230 9.68 11.54 -6.25
N ASP A 231 10.22 10.48 -6.87
CA ASP A 231 10.51 10.48 -8.31
C ASP A 231 9.25 10.32 -9.19
N LEU A 232 8.15 9.81 -8.62
CA LEU A 232 6.90 9.61 -9.34
C LEU A 232 6.13 10.93 -9.54
N GLY A 233 6.25 11.86 -8.59
CA GLY A 233 5.56 13.14 -8.63
C GLY A 233 4.05 13.03 -8.44
N CYS A 234 3.57 11.97 -7.80
CA CYS A 234 2.16 11.75 -7.49
C CYS A 234 1.72 12.58 -6.29
N ASP A 235 0.41 12.85 -6.22
CA ASP A 235 -0.18 13.58 -5.10
C ASP A 235 -0.48 12.65 -3.90
N TYR A 236 -0.82 11.39 -4.20
CA TYR A 236 -1.14 10.35 -3.20
C TYR A 236 -0.63 8.99 -3.66
N TYR A 237 -0.22 8.14 -2.70
CA TYR A 237 0.25 6.78 -2.98
C TYR A 237 -0.18 5.84 -1.86
N GLY A 238 -0.90 4.77 -2.18
CA GLY A 238 -1.30 3.75 -1.22
C GLY A 238 -0.64 2.40 -1.51
N SER A 239 -0.22 1.67 -0.46
CA SER A 239 0.36 0.34 -0.63
C SER A 239 0.01 -0.62 0.49
N SER A 240 0.00 -1.92 0.18
CA SER A 240 -0.10 -3.03 1.14
C SER A 240 1.28 -3.61 1.41
N LEU A 241 1.73 -3.56 2.66
CA LEU A 241 3.07 -4.03 3.03
C LEU A 241 3.11 -5.53 3.32
N HIS A 242 1.97 -6.14 3.66
CA HIS A 242 1.84 -7.58 3.91
C HIS A 242 1.88 -8.45 2.65
N LYS A 243 1.97 -7.83 1.47
CA LYS A 243 2.17 -8.52 0.19
C LYS A 243 3.68 -8.77 -0.02
N TRP A 244 4.31 -8.00 -0.88
CA TRP A 244 5.69 -8.25 -1.34
C TRP A 244 6.75 -7.85 -0.31
N LEU A 245 6.50 -6.87 0.56
CA LEU A 245 7.41 -6.55 1.65
C LEU A 245 7.37 -7.59 2.80
N ALA A 246 6.42 -8.53 2.75
CA ALA A 246 6.29 -9.61 3.72
C ALA A 246 6.23 -9.13 5.19
N THR A 247 5.52 -8.04 5.45
CA THR A 247 5.20 -7.64 6.82
C THR A 247 4.02 -8.46 7.37
N PRO A 248 3.81 -8.51 8.69
CA PRO A 248 2.60 -9.09 9.25
C PRO A 248 1.32 -8.49 8.66
N LEU A 249 0.27 -9.32 8.59
CA LEU A 249 -1.03 -8.92 8.07
C LEU A 249 -1.60 -7.71 8.85
N GLY A 250 -2.21 -6.79 8.11
CA GLY A 250 -2.76 -5.55 8.65
C GLY A 250 -1.75 -4.40 8.66
N ALA A 251 -0.82 -4.40 7.70
CA ALA A 251 0.13 -3.32 7.48
C ALA A 251 0.04 -2.76 6.05
N GLY A 252 -0.08 -1.46 5.96
CA GLY A 252 -0.08 -0.67 4.73
C GLY A 252 0.52 0.71 4.97
N LEU A 253 0.69 1.47 3.91
CA LEU A 253 1.09 2.86 3.97
C LEU A 253 0.22 3.73 3.07
N LEU A 254 0.03 4.97 3.47
CA LEU A 254 -0.49 6.05 2.66
C LEU A 254 0.51 7.20 2.65
N TYR A 255 0.95 7.60 1.47
CA TYR A 255 1.66 8.85 1.24
C TYR A 255 0.68 9.92 0.76
N VAL A 256 0.79 11.11 1.34
CA VAL A 256 0.07 12.31 0.94
C VAL A 256 1.07 13.44 0.77
N ASP A 257 1.18 14.03 -0.41
CA ASP A 257 2.00 15.24 -0.59
C ASP A 257 1.50 16.32 0.39
N SER A 258 2.42 16.90 1.17
CA SER A 258 2.12 17.82 2.29
C SER A 258 1.17 18.96 1.91
N LYS A 259 1.24 19.45 0.68
CA LYS A 259 0.36 20.51 0.17
C LYS A 259 -1.12 20.10 0.11
N HIS A 260 -1.41 18.78 0.13
CA HIS A 260 -2.77 18.23 0.04
C HIS A 260 -3.35 17.77 1.38
N ILE A 261 -2.52 17.62 2.42
CA ILE A 261 -2.98 17.19 3.75
C ILE A 261 -4.16 18.04 4.25
N PRO A 262 -4.14 19.38 4.15
CA PRO A 262 -5.25 20.21 4.63
C PRO A 262 -6.56 20.03 3.85
N ASN A 263 -6.51 19.42 2.65
CA ASN A 263 -7.65 19.32 1.75
C ASN A 263 -8.33 17.94 1.77
N ILE A 264 -7.75 16.97 2.48
CA ILE A 264 -8.32 15.62 2.60
C ILE A 264 -8.99 15.47 3.95
N TRP A 265 -10.29 15.18 3.95
CA TRP A 265 -11.02 14.86 5.17
C TRP A 265 -10.57 13.51 5.74
N PRO A 266 -10.26 13.44 7.03
CA PRO A 266 -9.91 12.16 7.65
C PRO A 266 -11.15 11.26 7.74
N LEU A 267 -10.94 9.94 7.59
CA LEU A 267 -12.01 8.96 7.77
C LEU A 267 -12.47 8.88 9.23
N ILE A 268 -11.55 9.06 10.16
CA ILE A 268 -11.80 9.04 11.60
C ILE A 268 -11.47 10.43 12.15
N ALA A 269 -12.48 11.10 12.69
CA ALA A 269 -12.28 12.40 13.35
C ALA A 269 -11.45 12.22 14.63
N ASP A 270 -10.46 13.07 14.81
CA ASP A 270 -9.72 13.20 16.06
C ASP A 270 -10.19 14.46 16.79
N HIS A 271 -10.16 14.41 18.13
CA HIS A 271 -10.55 15.51 18.99
C HIS A 271 -9.36 16.39 19.41
N GLU A 272 -8.18 16.14 18.86
CA GLU A 272 -7.04 17.02 19.08
C GLU A 272 -7.34 18.43 18.57
N LYS A 273 -7.13 19.41 19.46
CA LYS A 273 -7.51 20.81 19.24
C LYS A 273 -6.74 21.53 18.11
N ASN A 274 -5.98 20.82 17.31
CA ASN A 274 -5.15 21.39 16.26
C ASN A 274 -5.25 20.56 14.96
N PRO A 275 -6.27 20.79 14.11
CA PRO A 275 -6.48 20.06 12.88
C PRO A 275 -5.41 20.31 11.79
N THR A 276 -4.38 21.10 12.10
CA THR A 276 -3.27 21.43 11.19
C THR A 276 -1.96 20.72 11.53
N LYS A 277 -2.01 19.71 12.40
CA LYS A 277 -0.83 18.92 12.71
C LYS A 277 -1.01 17.45 12.35
#